data_86edc0bce60e5cab291a512774ad3a5a
#
_entry.id   86edc0bce60e5cab291a512774ad3a5a
#
_cell.length_a   1.000
_cell.length_b   1.000
_cell.length_c   1.000
_cell.angle_alpha   90.00
_cell.angle_beta   90.00
_cell.angle_gamma   90.00
#
_symmetry.space_group_name_H-M   'P 1'
#
loop_
_entity.id
_entity.type
_entity.pdbx_description
1 polymer ?
#
loop_
_entity_poly.entity_id
_entity_poly.type
_entity_poly.pdbx_seq_one_letter_code
_entity_poly.pdbx_strand_id
1 'polypeptide(L)'
;MKTLLILGVCLLSACTSNTSLRDDRVVTCDTIVSCSNSYYEVHPNYEIGFVEYSERGNDFSPARTQQLLDRMKQYSAGGKLAMVVFIHGWKHNADQNDENVVSFNKALANLSASGVLSERKLVGIYVGWRGLSLHGLGSENATYWDRKAVAEEVGRGGVTELLAQLEQIDRSQETNYLVIVGHSFGGAITLSALHDQLLERLQNQQAGRPVRAFGDAVIMLNPAIEANQGLLLKENSLKVGASGARAQSLLYVISSEGDEATHYAFPSGQWLGVNLTWSQVDLKRTYNGRSFTLREEEMDTTAIGNYSLYHTTLIKDPDHTEAMAQPAVVDTSLVVNNAMAGPKVLEETKFGDWELVSYCTPDGSNGDPKLPRMPCYSNEPVNFIYTADSFIDNHNDVFNPAVIAFMSTAVSKAIYERTNGKYYFNECLDKVHLKFSFSSCFNFHFTKATDTEKAQKKGIKAESSAARPESGKENTKAAL
;
A
#
# COMPACT_ATOMS: atom_id res chain seq x y z
N MET A 1 30.93 -19.65 37.00
CA MET A 1 30.00 -18.54 37.33
C MET A 1 29.72 -17.55 36.18
N LYS A 2 30.64 -17.32 35.24
CA LYS A 2 30.39 -16.38 34.12
C LYS A 2 29.44 -16.97 33.05
N THR A 3 29.37 -18.27 32.85
CA THR A 3 28.49 -18.92 31.87
C THR A 3 27.01 -18.96 32.32
N LEU A 4 26.76 -18.93 33.65
CA LEU A 4 25.38 -18.86 34.16
C LEU A 4 24.76 -17.47 34.03
N LEU A 5 25.59 -16.41 33.95
CA LEU A 5 25.11 -15.03 33.79
C LEU A 5 24.61 -14.76 32.37
N ILE A 6 25.19 -15.40 31.35
CA ILE A 6 24.76 -15.27 29.93
C ILE A 6 23.42 -15.95 29.71
N LEU A 7 23.18 -17.12 30.31
CA LEU A 7 21.87 -17.76 30.29
C LEU A 7 20.78 -16.96 31.03
N GLY A 8 21.13 -16.23 32.07
CA GLY A 8 20.19 -15.41 32.83
C GLY A 8 19.72 -14.16 32.10
N VAL A 9 20.52 -13.60 31.18
CA VAL A 9 20.15 -12.42 30.38
C VAL A 9 19.18 -12.78 29.25
N CYS A 10 19.25 -14.00 28.69
CA CYS A 10 18.30 -14.48 27.69
C CYS A 10 16.89 -14.74 28.25
N LEU A 11 16.72 -14.85 29.56
CA LEU A 11 15.42 -15.08 30.21
C LEU A 11 14.60 -13.81 30.48
N LEU A 12 15.15 -12.62 30.19
CA LEU A 12 14.45 -11.34 30.36
C LEU A 12 13.77 -10.84 29.08
N SER A 13 13.86 -11.56 27.95
CA SER A 13 13.07 -11.28 26.77
C SER A 13 11.66 -11.81 26.97
N ALA A 14 10.69 -10.93 27.16
CA ALA A 14 9.29 -11.35 27.25
C ALA A 14 8.80 -11.74 25.85
N CYS A 15 8.35 -13.00 25.67
CA CYS A 15 7.63 -13.40 24.48
C CYS A 15 6.31 -12.63 24.42
N THR A 16 5.97 -12.08 23.24
CA THR A 16 4.63 -11.56 23.01
C THR A 16 3.64 -12.72 22.94
N SER A 17 2.41 -12.51 23.41
CA SER A 17 1.39 -13.54 23.38
C SER A 17 0.97 -13.84 21.93
N ASN A 18 0.77 -15.13 21.60
CA ASN A 18 0.16 -15.56 20.35
C ASN A 18 -1.32 -15.87 20.59
N THR A 19 -2.07 -14.83 20.97
CA THR A 19 -3.51 -14.87 21.25
C THR A 19 -4.16 -13.63 20.68
N SER A 20 -5.49 -13.69 20.47
CA SER A 20 -6.24 -12.50 20.07
C SER A 20 -6.08 -11.39 21.12
N LEU A 21 -5.87 -10.17 20.66
CA LEU A 21 -5.84 -8.95 21.46
C LEU A 21 -7.22 -8.30 21.55
N ARG A 22 -8.10 -8.60 20.59
CA ARG A 22 -9.46 -8.07 20.54
C ARG A 22 -10.44 -9.01 21.22
N ASP A 23 -11.39 -8.45 21.95
CA ASP A 23 -12.47 -9.18 22.62
C ASP A 23 -13.77 -9.20 21.78
N ASP A 24 -14.81 -9.86 22.27
CA ASP A 24 -16.05 -10.10 21.52
C ASP A 24 -17.03 -8.90 21.48
N ARG A 25 -16.63 -7.73 22.00
CA ARG A 25 -17.52 -6.58 22.10
C ARG A 25 -17.64 -5.83 20.76
N VAL A 26 -18.80 -5.22 20.59
CA VAL A 26 -19.06 -4.15 19.62
C VAL A 26 -19.22 -2.87 20.42
N VAL A 27 -18.41 -1.86 20.13
CA VAL A 27 -18.35 -0.63 20.92
C VAL A 27 -18.59 0.58 20.00
N THR A 28 -19.33 1.55 20.50
CA THR A 28 -19.47 2.86 19.85
C THR A 28 -18.40 3.80 20.39
N CYS A 29 -17.61 4.41 19.50
CA CYS A 29 -16.56 5.35 19.83
C CYS A 29 -16.98 6.76 19.40
N ASP A 30 -16.88 7.71 20.33
CA ASP A 30 -17.23 9.11 20.07
C ASP A 30 -16.10 9.89 19.38
N THR A 31 -14.94 9.27 19.19
CA THR A 31 -13.73 9.85 18.63
C THR A 31 -13.27 9.10 17.37
N ILE A 32 -12.29 9.68 16.67
CA ILE A 32 -11.63 9.05 15.50
C ILE A 32 -10.47 8.12 15.91
N VAL A 33 -10.31 7.84 17.20
CA VAL A 33 -9.25 6.95 17.73
C VAL A 33 -9.91 5.67 18.20
N SER A 34 -9.25 4.54 18.02
CA SER A 34 -9.70 3.27 18.60
C SER A 34 -9.93 3.46 20.11
N CYS A 35 -11.11 3.09 20.59
CA CYS A 35 -11.53 3.40 21.96
C CYS A 35 -11.50 2.19 22.89
N SER A 36 -11.26 1.00 22.35
CA SER A 36 -11.16 -0.24 23.14
C SER A 36 -10.53 -1.37 22.31
N ASN A 37 -10.14 -2.46 22.98
CA ASN A 37 -9.75 -3.69 22.31
C ASN A 37 -10.96 -4.56 21.91
N SER A 38 -12.05 -3.94 21.42
CA SER A 38 -13.19 -4.64 20.83
C SER A 38 -12.90 -5.13 19.42
N TYR A 39 -13.51 -6.24 18.98
CA TYR A 39 -13.34 -6.72 17.60
C TYR A 39 -14.05 -5.83 16.57
N TYR A 40 -15.01 -4.99 17.01
CA TYR A 40 -15.73 -4.10 16.13
C TYR A 40 -16.02 -2.75 16.81
N GLU A 41 -15.66 -1.68 16.12
CA GLU A 41 -15.85 -0.31 16.59
C GLU A 41 -16.71 0.47 15.60
N VAL A 42 -17.72 1.18 16.13
CA VAL A 42 -18.62 2.06 15.38
C VAL A 42 -18.25 3.50 15.70
N HIS A 43 -17.68 4.18 14.72
CA HIS A 43 -17.35 5.60 14.78
C HIS A 43 -18.42 6.44 14.08
N PRO A 44 -18.45 7.79 14.25
CA PRO A 44 -19.52 8.62 13.70
C PRO A 44 -19.75 8.49 12.20
N ASN A 45 -18.68 8.32 11.41
CA ASN A 45 -18.75 8.33 9.95
C ASN A 45 -18.15 7.09 9.26
N TYR A 46 -17.59 6.15 10.02
CA TYR A 46 -17.06 4.88 9.52
C TYR A 46 -17.18 3.81 10.60
N GLU A 47 -16.90 2.58 10.23
CA GLU A 47 -16.78 1.48 11.17
C GLU A 47 -15.46 0.75 10.92
N ILE A 48 -14.95 0.03 11.91
CA ILE A 48 -13.75 -0.79 11.77
C ILE A 48 -13.94 -2.14 12.46
N GLY A 49 -13.63 -3.20 11.73
CA GLY A 49 -13.59 -4.57 12.23
C GLY A 49 -12.17 -5.10 12.26
N PHE A 50 -11.87 -5.93 13.25
CA PHE A 50 -10.56 -6.55 13.44
C PHE A 50 -10.69 -8.06 13.25
N VAL A 51 -9.84 -8.63 12.39
CA VAL A 51 -9.72 -10.08 12.20
C VAL A 51 -8.28 -10.45 12.53
N GLU A 52 -8.09 -11.35 13.47
CA GLU A 52 -6.76 -11.70 13.98
C GLU A 52 -6.42 -13.15 13.72
N TYR A 53 -5.18 -13.38 13.29
CA TYR A 53 -4.66 -14.70 12.92
C TYR A 53 -3.49 -15.13 13.80
N SER A 54 -3.48 -16.42 14.11
CA SER A 54 -2.31 -17.08 14.69
C SER A 54 -1.14 -17.13 13.70
N GLU A 55 0.05 -17.47 14.18
CA GLU A 55 1.25 -17.63 13.36
C GLU A 55 1.13 -18.68 12.24
N ARG A 56 0.12 -19.55 12.30
CA ARG A 56 -0.19 -20.55 11.28
C ARG A 56 -1.34 -20.12 10.35
N GLY A 57 -1.74 -18.86 10.43
CA GLY A 57 -2.85 -18.36 9.63
C GLY A 57 -4.23 -18.84 10.04
N ASN A 58 -4.37 -19.41 11.24
CA ASN A 58 -5.68 -19.78 11.76
C ASN A 58 -6.35 -18.56 12.38
N ASP A 59 -7.59 -18.31 12.02
CA ASP A 59 -8.41 -17.28 12.64
C ASP A 59 -8.60 -17.58 14.14
N PHE A 60 -8.30 -16.62 15.01
CA PHE A 60 -8.52 -16.78 16.44
C PHE A 60 -10.00 -16.85 16.84
N SER A 61 -10.88 -16.28 16.02
CA SER A 61 -12.33 -16.28 16.30
C SER A 61 -13.16 -16.30 15.02
N PRO A 62 -13.35 -17.46 14.38
CA PRO A 62 -14.16 -17.59 13.17
C PRO A 62 -15.59 -17.05 13.33
N ALA A 63 -16.13 -17.10 14.56
CA ALA A 63 -17.46 -16.57 14.85
C ALA A 63 -17.51 -15.03 14.72
N ARG A 64 -16.47 -14.30 15.18
CA ARG A 64 -16.38 -12.84 15.02
C ARG A 64 -16.20 -12.46 13.55
N THR A 65 -15.36 -13.18 12.84
CA THR A 65 -15.15 -12.98 11.41
C THR A 65 -16.42 -13.21 10.63
N GLN A 66 -17.19 -14.24 10.97
CA GLN A 66 -18.50 -14.47 10.35
C GLN A 66 -19.48 -13.33 10.65
N GLN A 67 -19.55 -12.83 11.89
CA GLN A 67 -20.38 -11.69 12.25
C GLN A 67 -20.00 -10.42 11.49
N LEU A 68 -18.68 -10.16 11.31
CA LEU A 68 -18.20 -9.06 10.50
C LEU A 68 -18.65 -9.20 9.04
N LEU A 69 -18.46 -10.36 8.43
CA LEU A 69 -18.89 -10.63 7.05
C LEU A 69 -20.41 -10.50 6.88
N ASP A 70 -21.19 -10.94 7.85
CA ASP A 70 -22.64 -10.80 7.79
C ASP A 70 -23.09 -9.33 7.88
N ARG A 71 -22.40 -8.49 8.67
CA ARG A 71 -22.59 -7.03 8.63
C ARG A 71 -22.29 -6.45 7.26
N MET A 72 -21.17 -6.85 6.63
CA MET A 72 -20.83 -6.39 5.28
C MET A 72 -21.89 -6.80 4.25
N LYS A 73 -22.39 -8.02 4.32
CA LYS A 73 -23.50 -8.49 3.47
C LYS A 73 -24.77 -7.64 3.69
N GLN A 74 -25.11 -7.31 4.93
CA GLN A 74 -26.27 -6.45 5.23
C GLN A 74 -26.09 -5.04 4.66
N TYR A 75 -24.92 -4.43 4.83
CA TYR A 75 -24.64 -3.11 4.27
C TYR A 75 -24.67 -3.11 2.74
N SER A 76 -24.10 -4.14 2.12
CA SER A 76 -24.15 -4.32 0.66
C SER A 76 -25.59 -4.46 0.16
N ALA A 77 -26.43 -5.23 0.84
CA ALA A 77 -27.84 -5.42 0.47
C ALA A 77 -28.69 -4.15 0.68
N GLY A 78 -28.35 -3.33 1.67
CA GLY A 78 -29.06 -2.09 2.01
C GLY A 78 -28.62 -0.87 1.22
N GLY A 79 -27.55 -0.96 0.43
CA GLY A 79 -27.04 0.22 -0.28
C GLY A 79 -25.65 0.08 -0.85
N LYS A 80 -24.86 1.13 -0.70
CA LYS A 80 -23.50 1.24 -1.22
C LYS A 80 -22.50 1.01 -0.10
N LEU A 81 -21.59 0.06 -0.27
CA LEU A 81 -20.55 -0.31 0.70
C LEU A 81 -19.17 0.00 0.16
N ALA A 82 -18.29 0.57 0.99
CA ALA A 82 -16.88 0.69 0.73
C ALA A 82 -16.09 -0.04 1.82
N MET A 83 -15.30 -1.03 1.44
CA MET A 83 -14.47 -1.84 2.30
C MET A 83 -13.00 -1.51 2.05
N VAL A 84 -12.26 -1.18 3.12
CA VAL A 84 -10.81 -0.95 3.07
C VAL A 84 -10.14 -1.95 4.00
N VAL A 85 -9.41 -2.90 3.44
CA VAL A 85 -8.64 -3.89 4.20
C VAL A 85 -7.22 -3.35 4.38
N PHE A 86 -6.73 -3.33 5.61
CA PHE A 86 -5.34 -3.02 5.92
C PHE A 86 -4.66 -4.19 6.62
N ILE A 87 -3.52 -4.64 6.09
CA ILE A 87 -2.71 -5.72 6.60
C ILE A 87 -1.39 -5.14 7.07
N HIS A 88 -1.17 -5.14 8.39
CA HIS A 88 -0.02 -4.49 9.02
C HIS A 88 1.29 -5.25 8.83
N GLY A 89 2.40 -4.54 9.03
CA GLY A 89 3.75 -5.04 8.89
C GLY A 89 4.37 -5.61 10.17
N TRP A 90 5.69 -5.78 10.14
CA TRP A 90 6.51 -6.23 11.26
C TRP A 90 6.44 -5.25 12.44
N LYS A 91 6.57 -5.77 13.66
CA LYS A 91 6.52 -5.07 14.95
C LYS A 91 5.14 -4.52 15.35
N HIS A 92 4.13 -4.65 14.52
CA HIS A 92 2.77 -4.22 14.79
C HIS A 92 1.86 -5.38 15.21
N ASN A 93 0.68 -5.03 15.68
CA ASN A 93 -0.37 -5.95 16.12
C ASN A 93 -1.76 -5.28 16.05
N ALA A 94 -2.79 -5.91 16.62
CA ALA A 94 -4.15 -5.37 16.64
C ALA A 94 -4.52 -4.64 17.94
N ASP A 95 -3.58 -4.29 18.82
CA ASP A 95 -3.87 -3.51 20.03
C ASP A 95 -4.40 -2.11 19.68
N GLN A 96 -5.34 -1.60 20.47
CA GLN A 96 -5.93 -0.28 20.24
C GLN A 96 -4.92 0.87 20.22
N ASN A 97 -3.77 0.72 20.87
CA ASN A 97 -2.73 1.72 20.95
C ASN A 97 -1.61 1.51 19.92
N ASP A 98 -1.68 0.44 19.10
CA ASP A 98 -0.69 0.22 18.05
C ASP A 98 -0.74 1.37 17.03
N GLU A 99 0.44 1.86 16.64
CA GLU A 99 0.56 3.02 15.73
C GLU A 99 -0.13 2.81 14.39
N ASN A 100 -0.13 1.57 13.86
CA ASN A 100 -0.85 1.26 12.62
C ASN A 100 -2.37 1.28 12.82
N VAL A 101 -2.88 0.80 13.97
CA VAL A 101 -4.30 0.90 14.30
C VAL A 101 -4.74 2.35 14.41
N VAL A 102 -3.95 3.17 15.12
CA VAL A 102 -4.22 4.61 15.28
C VAL A 102 -4.19 5.33 13.92
N SER A 103 -3.19 5.04 13.10
CA SER A 103 -3.02 5.70 11.79
C SER A 103 -4.09 5.24 10.79
N PHE A 104 -4.47 3.97 10.79
CA PHE A 104 -5.55 3.47 9.95
C PHE A 104 -6.91 4.08 10.32
N ASN A 105 -7.21 4.24 11.62
CA ASN A 105 -8.41 4.96 12.07
C ASN A 105 -8.43 6.41 11.54
N LYS A 106 -7.32 7.13 11.64
CA LYS A 106 -7.21 8.50 11.10
C LYS A 106 -7.40 8.52 9.58
N ALA A 107 -6.83 7.54 8.86
CA ALA A 107 -6.99 7.43 7.42
C ALA A 107 -8.46 7.20 7.02
N LEU A 108 -9.17 6.32 7.72
CA LEU A 108 -10.60 6.09 7.51
C LEU A 108 -11.44 7.34 7.81
N ALA A 109 -11.14 8.06 8.89
CA ALA A 109 -11.80 9.31 9.22
C ALA A 109 -11.60 10.37 8.13
N ASN A 110 -10.37 10.53 7.64
CA ASN A 110 -10.05 11.46 6.55
C ASN A 110 -10.74 11.06 5.24
N LEU A 111 -10.74 9.77 4.92
CA LEU A 111 -11.41 9.23 3.73
C LEU A 111 -12.93 9.47 3.81
N SER A 112 -13.53 9.25 4.96
CA SER A 112 -14.95 9.55 5.20
C SER A 112 -15.27 11.04 5.04
N ALA A 113 -14.40 11.92 5.57
CA ALA A 113 -14.58 13.36 5.50
C ALA A 113 -14.34 13.95 4.10
N SER A 114 -13.58 13.27 3.25
CA SER A 114 -13.22 13.74 1.90
C SER A 114 -14.40 13.82 0.93
N GLY A 115 -15.50 13.13 1.23
CA GLY A 115 -16.67 13.03 0.36
C GLY A 115 -16.46 12.18 -0.91
N VAL A 116 -15.28 11.59 -1.11
CA VAL A 116 -14.96 10.74 -2.28
C VAL A 116 -15.85 9.48 -2.32
N LEU A 117 -16.22 8.96 -1.15
CA LEU A 117 -17.03 7.75 -1.06
C LEU A 117 -18.53 7.99 -1.28
N SER A 118 -18.94 9.23 -1.50
CA SER A 118 -20.38 9.57 -1.63
C SER A 118 -21.18 9.11 -0.41
N GLU A 119 -22.33 8.50 -0.61
CA GLU A 119 -23.24 7.97 0.44
C GLU A 119 -22.89 6.53 0.84
N ARG A 120 -21.65 6.07 0.59
CA ARG A 120 -21.26 4.69 0.92
C ARG A 120 -21.00 4.54 2.41
N LYS A 121 -21.47 3.43 2.96
CA LYS A 121 -21.03 2.99 4.28
C LYS A 121 -19.55 2.59 4.19
N LEU A 122 -18.68 3.29 4.90
CA LEU A 122 -17.27 2.98 4.97
C LEU A 122 -16.99 2.02 6.12
N VAL A 123 -16.34 0.91 5.81
CA VAL A 123 -15.88 -0.06 6.80
C VAL A 123 -14.41 -0.39 6.55
N GLY A 124 -13.57 -0.11 7.55
CA GLY A 124 -12.22 -0.60 7.64
C GLY A 124 -12.17 -2.04 8.16
N ILE A 125 -11.28 -2.85 7.62
CA ILE A 125 -11.02 -4.21 8.10
C ILE A 125 -9.53 -4.30 8.39
N TYR A 126 -9.17 -4.34 9.67
CA TYR A 126 -7.80 -4.45 10.13
C TYR A 126 -7.44 -5.92 10.30
N VAL A 127 -6.47 -6.39 9.53
CA VAL A 127 -5.97 -7.77 9.63
C VAL A 127 -4.80 -7.79 10.60
N GLY A 128 -5.02 -8.37 11.77
CA GLY A 128 -4.05 -8.52 12.84
C GLY A 128 -3.33 -9.86 12.78
N TRP A 129 -2.03 -9.84 13.06
CA TRP A 129 -1.21 -11.02 13.26
C TRP A 129 -0.07 -10.69 14.22
N ARG A 130 0.65 -11.69 14.70
CA ARG A 130 1.76 -11.44 15.62
C ARG A 130 3.00 -10.96 14.87
N GLY A 131 3.08 -9.66 14.62
CA GLY A 131 4.18 -9.03 13.90
C GLY A 131 5.51 -9.03 14.65
N LEU A 132 5.50 -9.21 15.99
CA LEU A 132 6.68 -9.28 16.84
C LEU A 132 6.59 -10.44 17.84
N SER A 133 7.62 -11.29 17.94
CA SER A 133 7.63 -12.44 18.85
C SER A 133 8.38 -12.20 20.14
N LEU A 134 9.36 -11.31 20.16
CA LEU A 134 10.19 -11.00 21.33
C LEU A 134 10.32 -9.49 21.56
N HIS A 135 10.19 -9.06 22.80
CA HIS A 135 10.45 -7.68 23.23
C HIS A 135 11.73 -7.58 24.05
N GLY A 136 12.50 -6.49 23.86
CA GLY A 136 13.57 -6.03 24.74
C GLY A 136 15.00 -6.33 24.26
N LEU A 137 15.93 -5.48 24.68
CA LEU A 137 17.39 -5.58 24.51
C LEU A 137 17.89 -5.88 23.07
N GLY A 138 17.20 -5.39 22.03
CA GLY A 138 17.61 -5.61 20.64
C GLY A 138 17.33 -7.02 20.10
N SER A 139 16.63 -7.88 20.87
CA SER A 139 16.19 -9.21 20.42
C SER A 139 15.16 -9.17 19.29
N GLU A 140 14.54 -8.02 19.08
CA GLU A 140 13.53 -7.80 18.05
C GLU A 140 14.06 -8.14 16.65
N ASN A 141 15.27 -7.68 16.32
CA ASN A 141 15.87 -7.95 15.00
C ASN A 141 16.19 -9.43 14.77
N ALA A 142 16.42 -10.22 15.83
CA ALA A 142 16.61 -11.66 15.74
C ALA A 142 15.34 -12.40 15.29
N THR A 143 14.18 -11.76 15.41
CA THR A 143 12.88 -12.35 15.01
C THR A 143 12.52 -12.13 13.54
N TYR A 144 13.30 -11.34 12.82
CA TYR A 144 13.02 -10.99 11.41
C TYR A 144 12.71 -12.22 10.54
N TRP A 145 13.61 -13.21 10.54
CA TRP A 145 13.47 -14.44 9.71
C TRP A 145 12.23 -15.24 10.05
N ASP A 146 11.98 -15.39 11.33
CA ASP A 146 10.83 -16.12 11.83
C ASP A 146 9.52 -15.37 11.46
N ARG A 147 9.50 -14.04 11.61
CA ARG A 147 8.31 -13.24 11.29
C ARG A 147 8.00 -13.20 9.81
N LYS A 148 9.02 -13.22 8.94
CA LYS A 148 8.81 -13.29 7.48
C LYS A 148 8.13 -14.60 7.07
N ALA A 149 8.65 -15.75 7.53
CA ALA A 149 8.05 -17.05 7.25
C ALA A 149 6.61 -17.15 7.78
N VAL A 150 6.37 -16.61 8.98
CA VAL A 150 5.03 -16.53 9.57
C VAL A 150 4.10 -15.65 8.73
N ALA A 151 4.56 -14.49 8.22
CA ALA A 151 3.75 -13.64 7.36
C ALA A 151 3.26 -14.40 6.12
N GLU A 152 4.13 -15.15 5.45
CA GLU A 152 3.75 -15.97 4.31
C GLU A 152 2.73 -17.07 4.67
N GLU A 153 2.89 -17.73 5.82
CA GLU A 153 1.91 -18.72 6.29
C GLU A 153 0.55 -18.09 6.60
N VAL A 154 0.52 -16.95 7.27
CA VAL A 154 -0.70 -16.18 7.54
C VAL A 154 -1.42 -15.83 6.24
N GLY A 155 -0.67 -15.42 5.22
CA GLY A 155 -1.21 -15.10 3.90
C GLY A 155 -1.87 -16.31 3.24
N ARG A 156 -1.18 -17.45 3.19
CA ARG A 156 -1.70 -18.69 2.59
C ARG A 156 -2.83 -19.33 3.39
N GLY A 157 -2.99 -18.94 4.66
CA GLY A 157 -4.02 -19.42 5.56
C GLY A 157 -5.34 -18.63 5.47
N GLY A 158 -5.86 -18.23 6.63
CA GLY A 158 -7.18 -17.62 6.75
C GLY A 158 -7.32 -16.25 6.07
N VAL A 159 -6.23 -15.53 5.80
CA VAL A 159 -6.29 -14.27 5.06
C VAL A 159 -6.79 -14.51 3.63
N THR A 160 -6.34 -15.58 2.95
CA THR A 160 -6.86 -15.94 1.62
C THR A 160 -8.38 -16.13 1.66
N GLU A 161 -8.90 -16.82 2.66
CA GLU A 161 -10.33 -17.05 2.82
C GLU A 161 -11.09 -15.75 3.10
N LEU A 162 -10.61 -14.92 4.02
CA LEU A 162 -11.20 -13.62 4.33
C LEU A 162 -11.31 -12.76 3.07
N LEU A 163 -10.20 -12.59 2.35
CA LEU A 163 -10.18 -11.76 1.14
C LEU A 163 -11.12 -12.30 0.07
N ALA A 164 -11.20 -13.62 -0.13
CA ALA A 164 -12.13 -14.22 -1.08
C ALA A 164 -13.60 -13.97 -0.71
N GLN A 165 -13.94 -14.02 0.58
CA GLN A 165 -15.30 -13.74 1.05
C GLN A 165 -15.65 -12.25 0.90
N LEU A 166 -14.70 -11.34 1.18
CA LEU A 166 -14.88 -9.90 0.96
C LEU A 166 -15.05 -9.57 -0.54
N GLU A 167 -14.29 -10.24 -1.42
CA GLU A 167 -14.47 -10.09 -2.86
C GLU A 167 -15.84 -10.57 -3.33
N GLN A 168 -16.39 -11.65 -2.76
CA GLN A 168 -17.75 -12.09 -3.08
C GLN A 168 -18.79 -11.03 -2.68
N ILE A 169 -18.61 -10.38 -1.53
CA ILE A 169 -19.49 -9.29 -1.08
C ILE A 169 -19.34 -8.09 -2.03
N ASP A 170 -18.12 -7.71 -2.39
CA ASP A 170 -17.86 -6.63 -3.34
C ASP A 170 -18.56 -6.91 -4.69
N ARG A 171 -18.46 -8.11 -5.19
CA ARG A 171 -19.06 -8.52 -6.47
C ARG A 171 -20.58 -8.65 -6.42
N SER A 172 -21.19 -8.71 -5.24
CA SER A 172 -22.65 -8.83 -5.11
C SER A 172 -23.40 -7.58 -5.60
N GLN A 173 -22.74 -6.42 -5.60
CA GLN A 173 -23.28 -5.14 -6.08
C GLN A 173 -22.20 -4.38 -6.87
N GLU A 174 -22.53 -3.84 -8.04
CA GLU A 174 -21.58 -3.03 -8.82
C GLU A 174 -21.17 -1.72 -8.12
N THR A 175 -21.95 -1.27 -7.15
CA THR A 175 -21.71 -0.04 -6.38
C THR A 175 -20.83 -0.24 -5.16
N ASN A 176 -20.49 -1.47 -4.81
CA ASN A 176 -19.54 -1.76 -3.74
C ASN A 176 -18.11 -1.46 -4.16
N TYR A 177 -17.27 -1.13 -3.18
CA TYR A 177 -15.84 -0.93 -3.36
C TYR A 177 -15.08 -1.81 -2.36
N LEU A 178 -13.99 -2.41 -2.85
CA LEU A 178 -13.04 -3.18 -2.04
C LEU A 178 -11.61 -2.78 -2.39
N VAL A 179 -10.90 -2.29 -1.39
CA VAL A 179 -9.48 -1.93 -1.49
C VAL A 179 -8.68 -2.76 -0.49
N ILE A 180 -7.57 -3.33 -0.93
CA ILE A 180 -6.68 -4.11 -0.09
C ILE A 180 -5.33 -3.42 -0.05
N VAL A 181 -4.84 -3.13 1.15
CA VAL A 181 -3.56 -2.47 1.39
C VAL A 181 -2.71 -3.33 2.32
N GLY A 182 -1.56 -3.77 1.84
CA GLY A 182 -0.55 -4.48 2.64
C GLY A 182 0.70 -3.63 2.84
N HIS A 183 1.13 -3.43 4.08
CA HIS A 183 2.33 -2.67 4.39
C HIS A 183 3.45 -3.60 4.87
N SER A 184 4.67 -3.42 4.34
CA SER A 184 5.85 -4.17 4.80
C SER A 184 5.64 -5.70 4.68
N PHE A 185 5.73 -6.47 5.77
CA PHE A 185 5.34 -7.89 5.79
C PHE A 185 3.84 -8.11 5.56
N GLY A 186 2.99 -7.11 5.78
CA GLY A 186 1.60 -7.15 5.33
C GLY A 186 1.48 -7.22 3.81
N GLY A 187 2.45 -6.65 3.08
CA GLY A 187 2.61 -6.87 1.64
C GLY A 187 2.94 -8.33 1.32
N ALA A 188 3.81 -9.00 2.11
CA ALA A 188 4.10 -10.43 1.95
C ALA A 188 2.86 -11.29 2.19
N ILE A 189 2.07 -10.96 3.22
CA ILE A 189 0.76 -11.60 3.47
C ILE A 189 -0.17 -11.41 2.28
N THR A 190 -0.27 -10.19 1.76
CA THR A 190 -1.13 -9.87 0.60
C THR A 190 -0.72 -10.64 -0.63
N LEU A 191 0.57 -10.67 -0.96
CA LEU A 191 1.06 -11.42 -2.12
C LEU A 191 0.85 -12.92 -1.94
N SER A 192 1.16 -13.49 -0.76
CA SER A 192 0.95 -14.90 -0.47
C SER A 192 -0.52 -15.31 -0.57
N ALA A 193 -1.44 -14.42 -0.17
CA ALA A 193 -2.88 -14.67 -0.25
C ALA A 193 -3.45 -14.58 -1.68
N LEU A 194 -2.89 -13.72 -2.53
CA LEU A 194 -3.49 -13.37 -3.81
C LEU A 194 -2.67 -13.78 -5.03
N HIS A 195 -1.45 -14.30 -4.86
CA HIS A 195 -0.52 -14.60 -5.95
C HIS A 195 -1.17 -15.40 -7.09
N ASP A 196 -1.77 -16.53 -6.76
CA ASP A 196 -2.35 -17.43 -7.76
C ASP A 196 -3.56 -16.80 -8.46
N GLN A 197 -4.36 -16.03 -7.72
CA GLN A 197 -5.50 -15.32 -8.26
C GLN A 197 -5.08 -14.16 -9.18
N LEU A 198 -4.01 -13.44 -8.84
CA LEU A 198 -3.44 -12.42 -9.71
C LEU A 198 -2.87 -13.05 -10.98
N LEU A 199 -2.15 -14.18 -10.86
CA LEU A 199 -1.60 -14.90 -11.99
C LEU A 199 -2.70 -15.41 -12.94
N GLU A 200 -3.77 -15.99 -12.40
CA GLU A 200 -4.92 -16.41 -13.20
C GLU A 200 -5.54 -15.24 -13.98
N ARG A 201 -5.71 -14.09 -13.32
CA ARG A 201 -6.24 -12.87 -13.96
C ARG A 201 -5.32 -12.36 -15.07
N LEU A 202 -4.01 -12.37 -14.87
CA LEU A 202 -3.03 -12.03 -15.89
C LEU A 202 -3.14 -12.95 -17.13
N GLN A 203 -3.22 -14.25 -16.90
CA GLN A 203 -3.37 -15.23 -17.98
C GLN A 203 -4.70 -15.04 -18.75
N ASN A 204 -5.78 -14.74 -18.04
CA ASN A 204 -7.07 -14.45 -18.65
C ASN A 204 -7.03 -13.15 -19.47
N GLN A 205 -6.40 -12.08 -18.96
CA GLN A 205 -6.21 -10.84 -19.74
C GLN A 205 -5.35 -11.09 -20.98
N GLN A 206 -4.26 -11.83 -20.87
CA GLN A 206 -3.42 -12.21 -22.01
C GLN A 206 -4.22 -12.96 -23.08
N ALA A 207 -5.14 -13.82 -22.65
CA ALA A 207 -6.03 -14.57 -23.56
C ALA A 207 -7.19 -13.73 -24.13
N GLY A 208 -7.25 -12.43 -23.83
CA GLY A 208 -8.33 -11.54 -24.25
C GLY A 208 -9.69 -11.83 -23.60
N ARG A 209 -9.69 -12.55 -22.46
CA ARG A 209 -10.92 -12.82 -21.71
C ARG A 209 -11.29 -11.63 -20.85
N PRO A 210 -12.59 -11.37 -20.63
CA PRO A 210 -13.02 -10.36 -19.66
C PRO A 210 -12.50 -10.71 -18.27
N VAL A 211 -11.81 -9.77 -17.64
CA VAL A 211 -11.26 -9.93 -16.29
C VAL A 211 -11.74 -8.78 -15.43
N ARG A 212 -12.17 -9.08 -14.21
CA ARG A 212 -12.32 -8.12 -13.14
C ARG A 212 -11.11 -8.25 -12.20
N ALA A 213 -10.51 -7.13 -11.82
CA ALA A 213 -9.47 -7.10 -10.80
C ALA A 213 -9.96 -7.72 -9.48
N PHE A 214 -9.05 -8.07 -8.58
CA PHE A 214 -9.42 -8.51 -7.24
C PHE A 214 -9.81 -7.27 -6.43
N GLY A 215 -11.08 -7.19 -6.03
CA GLY A 215 -11.63 -5.93 -5.55
C GLY A 215 -11.54 -4.82 -6.61
N ASP A 216 -11.28 -3.59 -6.16
CA ASP A 216 -11.03 -2.43 -7.01
C ASP A 216 -9.54 -2.07 -7.06
N ALA A 217 -8.79 -2.29 -5.98
CA ALA A 217 -7.34 -2.13 -5.98
C ALA A 217 -6.67 -3.03 -4.94
N VAL A 218 -5.56 -3.63 -5.32
CA VAL A 218 -4.60 -4.30 -4.43
C VAL A 218 -3.33 -3.47 -4.43
N ILE A 219 -2.93 -2.97 -3.26
CA ILE A 219 -1.82 -2.04 -3.09
C ILE A 219 -0.85 -2.60 -2.05
N MET A 220 0.41 -2.69 -2.38
CA MET A 220 1.48 -3.03 -1.44
C MET A 220 2.37 -1.81 -1.26
N LEU A 221 2.50 -1.34 -0.02
CA LEU A 221 3.28 -0.18 0.38
C LEU A 221 4.57 -0.64 1.07
N ASN A 222 5.72 -0.20 0.56
CA ASN A 222 7.03 -0.58 1.08
C ASN A 222 7.14 -2.10 1.39
N PRO A 223 6.73 -2.99 0.46
CA PRO A 223 6.61 -4.42 0.76
C PRO A 223 7.96 -5.08 1.01
N ALA A 224 8.08 -5.78 2.12
CA ALA A 224 9.26 -6.55 2.49
C ALA A 224 9.16 -7.99 1.93
N ILE A 225 9.27 -8.10 0.62
CA ILE A 225 9.17 -9.34 -0.18
C ILE A 225 10.31 -9.36 -1.17
N GLU A 226 10.90 -10.53 -1.45
CA GLU A 226 11.92 -10.68 -2.48
C GLU A 226 11.39 -10.36 -3.87
N ALA A 227 12.22 -9.71 -4.68
CA ALA A 227 11.91 -9.46 -6.09
C ALA A 227 11.63 -10.77 -6.86
N ASN A 228 12.29 -11.86 -6.49
CA ASN A 228 12.10 -13.16 -7.10
C ASN A 228 10.65 -13.67 -7.00
N GLN A 229 9.95 -13.38 -5.90
CA GLN A 229 8.53 -13.74 -5.77
C GLN A 229 7.61 -12.97 -6.73
N GLY A 230 8.05 -11.81 -7.21
CA GLY A 230 7.33 -11.00 -8.20
C GLY A 230 7.63 -11.33 -9.66
N LEU A 231 8.68 -12.12 -9.95
CA LEU A 231 9.13 -12.34 -11.31
C LEU A 231 8.04 -12.88 -12.23
N LEU A 232 7.32 -13.89 -11.78
CA LEU A 232 6.26 -14.52 -12.57
C LEU A 232 5.11 -13.56 -12.88
N LEU A 233 4.73 -12.72 -11.91
CA LEU A 233 3.72 -11.68 -12.12
C LEU A 233 4.22 -10.62 -13.11
N LYS A 234 5.48 -10.17 -12.98
CA LYS A 234 6.08 -9.21 -13.92
C LYS A 234 6.14 -9.77 -15.34
N GLU A 235 6.62 -11.01 -15.53
CA GLU A 235 6.68 -11.65 -16.84
C GLU A 235 5.32 -11.83 -17.50
N ASN A 236 4.28 -12.19 -16.74
CA ASN A 236 2.92 -12.30 -17.28
C ASN A 236 2.28 -10.93 -17.52
N SER A 237 2.57 -9.92 -16.70
CA SER A 237 2.18 -8.53 -16.94
C SER A 237 2.75 -8.00 -18.27
N LEU A 238 4.03 -8.26 -18.52
CA LEU A 238 4.67 -7.94 -19.82
C LEU A 238 3.96 -8.59 -21.01
N LYS A 239 3.57 -9.86 -20.89
CA LYS A 239 2.85 -10.56 -21.96
C LYS A 239 1.48 -9.95 -22.24
N VAL A 240 0.79 -9.50 -21.18
CA VAL A 240 -0.50 -8.77 -21.33
C VAL A 240 -0.24 -7.44 -22.05
N GLY A 241 0.74 -6.66 -21.61
CA GLY A 241 1.10 -5.40 -22.26
C GLY A 241 1.46 -5.58 -23.74
N ALA A 242 2.29 -6.56 -24.04
CA ALA A 242 2.69 -6.89 -25.41
C ALA A 242 1.54 -7.36 -26.32
N SER A 243 0.48 -7.93 -25.76
CA SER A 243 -0.68 -8.36 -26.52
C SER A 243 -1.53 -7.21 -27.07
N GLY A 244 -1.33 -5.98 -26.54
CA GLY A 244 -2.16 -4.83 -26.85
C GLY A 244 -3.61 -4.94 -26.34
N ALA A 245 -3.92 -5.97 -25.53
CA ALA A 245 -5.23 -6.12 -24.95
C ALA A 245 -5.50 -4.97 -23.94
N ARG A 246 -6.77 -4.56 -23.86
CA ARG A 246 -7.19 -3.63 -22.80
C ARG A 246 -7.06 -4.35 -21.46
N ALA A 247 -6.13 -3.91 -20.66
CA ALA A 247 -5.84 -4.50 -19.36
C ALA A 247 -6.44 -3.64 -18.23
N GLN A 248 -6.93 -4.31 -17.18
CA GLN A 248 -7.20 -3.68 -15.89
C GLN A 248 -5.97 -3.73 -15.01
N SER A 249 -5.74 -2.67 -14.24
CA SER A 249 -4.72 -2.70 -13.19
C SER A 249 -5.10 -3.72 -12.12
N LEU A 250 -4.20 -4.65 -11.82
CA LEU A 250 -4.44 -5.73 -10.86
C LEU A 250 -3.68 -5.53 -9.55
N LEU A 251 -2.50 -4.91 -9.60
CA LEU A 251 -1.60 -4.76 -8.46
C LEU A 251 -0.77 -3.47 -8.60
N TYR A 252 -0.66 -2.75 -7.49
CA TYR A 252 0.26 -1.63 -7.32
C TYR A 252 1.28 -1.99 -6.25
N VAL A 253 2.56 -1.96 -6.59
CA VAL A 253 3.70 -2.13 -5.69
C VAL A 253 4.38 -0.78 -5.58
N ILE A 254 4.35 -0.16 -4.41
CA ILE A 254 4.87 1.19 -4.18
C ILE A 254 5.99 1.12 -3.16
N SER A 255 7.16 1.61 -3.52
CA SER A 255 8.33 1.68 -2.63
C SER A 255 9.00 3.03 -2.74
N SER A 256 9.50 3.52 -1.61
CA SER A 256 10.16 4.81 -1.50
C SER A 256 11.67 4.66 -1.37
N GLU A 257 12.40 5.63 -1.92
CA GLU A 257 13.84 5.77 -1.67
C GLU A 257 14.16 6.10 -0.20
N GLY A 258 13.24 6.73 0.53
CA GLY A 258 13.35 7.00 1.97
C GLY A 258 13.11 5.77 2.86
N ASP A 259 12.76 4.62 2.30
CA ASP A 259 12.53 3.40 3.06
C ASP A 259 13.81 2.64 3.40
N GLU A 260 14.49 3.04 4.46
CA GLU A 260 15.72 2.38 4.93
C GLU A 260 15.50 0.89 5.28
N ALA A 261 14.30 0.50 5.70
CA ALA A 261 14.01 -0.88 6.10
C ALA A 261 14.08 -1.83 4.90
N THR A 262 13.51 -1.48 3.75
CA THR A 262 13.57 -2.32 2.55
C THR A 262 14.85 -2.11 1.75
N HIS A 263 15.55 -0.97 1.90
CA HIS A 263 16.82 -0.70 1.22
C HIS A 263 18.03 -1.34 1.92
N TYR A 264 18.07 -1.33 3.26
CA TYR A 264 19.26 -1.77 4.00
C TYR A 264 18.97 -2.94 4.95
N ALA A 265 17.90 -2.88 5.73
CA ALA A 265 17.62 -3.94 6.70
C ALA A 265 17.15 -5.23 6.02
N PHE A 266 16.31 -5.14 4.98
CA PHE A 266 15.82 -6.30 4.24
C PHE A 266 16.97 -7.04 3.53
N PRO A 267 17.83 -6.41 2.70
CA PRO A 267 18.97 -7.08 2.09
C PRO A 267 19.91 -7.71 3.12
N SER A 268 20.21 -6.98 4.22
CA SER A 268 21.08 -7.48 5.29
C SER A 268 20.47 -8.71 5.99
N GLY A 269 19.16 -8.68 6.20
CA GLY A 269 18.40 -9.78 6.70
C GLY A 269 18.45 -10.98 5.76
N GLN A 270 18.22 -10.83 4.48
CA GLN A 270 18.20 -11.92 3.49
C GLN A 270 19.58 -12.50 3.19
N TRP A 271 20.63 -11.69 3.29
CA TRP A 271 21.98 -12.06 2.89
C TRP A 271 22.47 -13.38 3.50
N LEU A 272 22.21 -13.62 4.77
CA LEU A 272 22.67 -14.85 5.46
C LEU A 272 21.98 -16.08 4.89
N GLY A 273 20.65 -16.05 4.71
CA GLY A 273 19.88 -17.17 4.16
C GLY A 273 20.27 -17.48 2.72
N VAL A 274 20.40 -16.43 1.91
CA VAL A 274 20.76 -16.53 0.48
C VAL A 274 22.17 -17.08 0.30
N ASN A 275 23.17 -16.59 1.05
CA ASN A 275 24.55 -17.05 0.91
C ASN A 275 24.82 -18.44 1.50
N LEU A 276 23.92 -18.99 2.29
CA LEU A 276 23.99 -20.38 2.74
C LEU A 276 23.34 -21.36 1.75
N THR A 277 22.62 -20.89 0.75
CA THR A 277 22.04 -21.71 -0.30
C THR A 277 22.98 -21.78 -1.49
N TRP A 278 23.39 -23.00 -1.87
CA TRP A 278 24.40 -23.27 -2.92
C TRP A 278 23.80 -23.45 -4.32
N SER A 279 22.51 -23.14 -4.50
CA SER A 279 21.74 -23.50 -5.70
C SER A 279 21.26 -22.28 -6.53
N GLN A 280 21.83 -21.12 -6.30
CA GLN A 280 21.44 -19.92 -7.04
C GLN A 280 21.90 -19.95 -8.49
N VAL A 281 21.04 -19.49 -9.39
CA VAL A 281 21.30 -19.49 -10.83
C VAL A 281 21.09 -18.12 -11.45
N ASP A 282 21.77 -17.89 -12.56
CA ASP A 282 21.54 -16.75 -13.43
C ASP A 282 20.49 -17.12 -14.48
N LEU A 283 19.34 -16.48 -14.41
CA LEU A 283 18.24 -16.69 -15.35
C LEU A 283 18.46 -15.82 -16.58
N LYS A 284 18.66 -16.45 -17.74
CA LYS A 284 18.71 -15.73 -19.02
C LYS A 284 17.31 -15.56 -19.58
N ARG A 285 16.91 -14.33 -19.87
CA ARG A 285 15.61 -13.96 -20.41
C ARG A 285 15.79 -13.03 -21.61
N THR A 286 14.86 -13.12 -22.55
CA THR A 286 14.82 -12.21 -23.70
C THR A 286 13.45 -11.58 -23.78
N TYR A 287 13.39 -10.26 -23.70
CA TYR A 287 12.19 -9.46 -23.81
C TYR A 287 12.38 -8.42 -24.90
N ASN A 288 11.45 -8.34 -25.87
CA ASN A 288 11.53 -7.41 -27.01
C ASN A 288 12.90 -7.43 -27.73
N GLY A 289 13.48 -8.63 -27.93
CA GLY A 289 14.76 -8.79 -28.57
C GLY A 289 15.98 -8.39 -27.74
N ARG A 290 15.78 -7.94 -26.50
CA ARG A 290 16.86 -7.61 -25.55
C ARG A 290 17.07 -8.76 -24.58
N SER A 291 18.32 -9.15 -24.37
CA SER A 291 18.70 -10.20 -23.41
C SER A 291 19.03 -9.60 -22.06
N PHE A 292 18.50 -10.21 -21.01
CA PHE A 292 18.73 -9.88 -19.60
C PHE A 292 19.27 -11.10 -18.89
N THR A 293 20.19 -10.87 -17.97
CA THR A 293 20.59 -11.85 -16.96
C THR A 293 20.01 -11.43 -15.64
N LEU A 294 19.06 -12.20 -15.13
CA LEU A 294 18.43 -12.00 -13.82
C LEU A 294 19.15 -12.90 -12.83
N ARG A 295 19.81 -12.33 -11.84
CA ARG A 295 20.52 -13.11 -10.81
C ARG A 295 19.58 -13.39 -9.66
N GLU A 296 19.34 -14.67 -9.36
CA GLU A 296 18.48 -15.05 -8.24
C GLU A 296 18.98 -14.48 -6.92
N GLU A 297 20.31 -14.47 -6.68
CA GLU A 297 20.91 -13.85 -5.51
C GLU A 297 20.50 -12.38 -5.32
N GLU A 298 20.52 -11.61 -6.40
CA GLU A 298 20.13 -10.20 -6.37
C GLU A 298 18.63 -10.06 -6.13
N MET A 299 17.83 -10.89 -6.79
CA MET A 299 16.36 -10.86 -6.62
C MET A 299 15.91 -11.34 -5.23
N ASP A 300 16.65 -12.28 -4.61
CA ASP A 300 16.34 -12.78 -3.27
C ASP A 300 16.78 -11.82 -2.17
N THR A 301 17.79 -10.97 -2.45
CA THR A 301 18.28 -9.97 -1.50
C THR A 301 17.69 -8.58 -1.71
N THR A 302 16.95 -8.34 -2.79
CA THR A 302 16.33 -7.05 -3.07
C THR A 302 14.81 -7.10 -2.85
N ALA A 303 14.26 -6.13 -2.13
CA ALA A 303 12.82 -6.02 -1.98
C ALA A 303 12.16 -5.73 -3.34
N ILE A 304 11.01 -6.32 -3.59
CA ILE A 304 10.31 -6.32 -4.88
C ILE A 304 10.10 -4.91 -5.46
N GLY A 305 9.78 -3.93 -4.61
CA GLY A 305 9.58 -2.55 -5.03
C GLY A 305 10.87 -1.77 -5.25
N ASN A 306 12.02 -2.26 -4.74
CA ASN A 306 13.34 -1.65 -4.92
C ASN A 306 14.13 -2.26 -6.09
N TYR A 307 13.61 -3.34 -6.68
CA TYR A 307 14.28 -3.97 -7.82
C TYR A 307 14.05 -3.17 -9.10
N SER A 308 15.02 -2.36 -9.46
CA SER A 308 14.92 -1.34 -10.51
C SER A 308 14.50 -1.88 -11.87
N LEU A 309 14.81 -3.15 -12.18
CA LEU A 309 14.40 -3.79 -13.43
C LEU A 309 12.88 -3.91 -13.58
N TYR A 310 12.12 -3.90 -12.47
CA TYR A 310 10.67 -4.01 -12.49
C TYR A 310 9.96 -2.66 -12.61
N HIS A 311 10.63 -1.55 -12.31
CA HIS A 311 9.97 -0.25 -12.22
C HIS A 311 9.24 0.11 -13.52
N THR A 312 7.96 0.47 -13.37
CA THR A 312 7.09 0.95 -14.45
C THR A 312 6.86 2.45 -14.36
N THR A 313 6.87 3.00 -13.15
CA THR A 313 6.51 4.39 -12.89
C THR A 313 7.37 4.96 -11.76
N LEU A 314 7.75 6.23 -11.89
CA LEU A 314 8.36 7.03 -10.84
C LEU A 314 7.38 8.12 -10.38
N ILE A 315 7.26 8.32 -9.06
CA ILE A 315 6.65 9.52 -8.48
C ILE A 315 7.76 10.38 -7.91
N LYS A 316 7.91 11.58 -8.41
CA LYS A 316 8.93 12.54 -7.97
C LYS A 316 8.32 13.88 -7.57
N ASP A 317 9.05 14.59 -6.73
CA ASP A 317 8.77 16.00 -6.42
C ASP A 317 9.31 16.87 -7.56
N PRO A 318 8.48 17.67 -8.22
CA PRO A 318 8.94 18.55 -9.28
C PRO A 318 9.92 19.63 -8.78
N ASP A 319 9.87 19.98 -7.50
CA ASP A 319 10.74 20.99 -6.90
C ASP A 319 12.12 20.43 -6.49
N HIS A 320 12.25 19.09 -6.38
CA HIS A 320 13.52 18.40 -6.10
C HIS A 320 14.21 17.99 -7.41
N THR A 321 15.08 18.88 -7.92
CA THR A 321 15.87 18.67 -9.14
C THR A 321 17.15 17.89 -8.92
N GLU A 322 17.28 17.09 -7.87
CA GLU A 322 18.46 16.26 -7.69
C GLU A 322 18.47 15.07 -8.67
N ALA A 323 19.66 14.89 -9.23
CA ALA A 323 19.95 14.07 -10.40
C ALA A 323 19.72 12.57 -10.21
N MET A 324 18.48 12.15 -10.09
CA MET A 324 18.11 10.80 -10.51
C MET A 324 18.26 10.74 -12.03
N ALA A 325 18.89 9.70 -12.57
CA ALA A 325 19.04 9.52 -14.01
C ALA A 325 17.66 9.71 -14.65
N GLN A 326 17.47 10.84 -15.31
CA GLN A 326 16.16 11.28 -15.80
C GLN A 326 15.58 10.20 -16.72
N PRO A 327 14.42 9.64 -16.39
CA PRO A 327 13.68 8.84 -17.36
C PRO A 327 13.26 9.77 -18.50
N ALA A 328 13.25 9.25 -19.70
CA ALA A 328 12.71 10.00 -20.83
C ALA A 328 11.26 10.37 -20.53
N VAL A 329 10.94 11.66 -20.64
CA VAL A 329 9.55 12.13 -20.55
C VAL A 329 8.79 11.48 -21.69
N VAL A 330 7.95 10.50 -21.37
CA VAL A 330 7.05 9.90 -22.35
C VAL A 330 5.84 10.82 -22.45
N ASP A 331 5.65 11.40 -23.62
CA ASP A 331 4.44 12.12 -23.96
C ASP A 331 3.25 11.13 -23.93
N THR A 332 2.53 11.14 -22.80
CA THR A 332 1.36 10.26 -22.59
C THR A 332 0.16 10.64 -23.44
N SER A 333 0.23 11.76 -24.19
CA SER A 333 -0.83 12.19 -25.11
C SER A 333 -1.08 11.21 -26.27
N LEU A 334 -0.11 10.32 -26.57
CA LEU A 334 -0.23 9.33 -27.66
C LEU A 334 -1.00 8.07 -27.27
N VAL A 335 -1.24 7.81 -25.99
CA VAL A 335 -1.88 6.57 -25.52
C VAL A 335 -3.42 6.60 -25.65
N VAL A 336 -4.01 7.77 -25.83
CA VAL A 336 -5.48 7.97 -25.75
C VAL A 336 -6.17 7.96 -27.12
N ASN A 337 -5.45 8.03 -28.22
CA ASN A 337 -6.05 8.24 -29.54
C ASN A 337 -6.81 7.04 -30.16
N ASN A 338 -6.86 5.87 -29.51
CA ASN A 338 -7.58 4.69 -30.03
C ASN A 338 -8.69 4.14 -29.10
N ALA A 339 -8.97 4.77 -27.97
CA ALA A 339 -10.13 4.40 -27.16
C ALA A 339 -11.21 5.47 -27.35
N MET A 340 -12.42 5.05 -27.74
CA MET A 340 -13.61 5.91 -27.86
C MET A 340 -13.63 7.01 -26.79
N ALA A 341 -13.94 8.23 -27.20
CA ALA A 341 -13.97 9.46 -26.45
C ALA A 341 -14.53 9.35 -25.01
N GLY A 342 -13.71 8.83 -24.10
CA GLY A 342 -13.88 8.98 -22.67
C GLY A 342 -13.02 10.15 -22.17
N PRO A 343 -13.37 10.76 -21.04
CA PRO A 343 -12.64 11.93 -20.55
C PRO A 343 -11.16 11.61 -20.31
N LYS A 344 -10.30 12.57 -20.64
CA LYS A 344 -8.82 12.56 -20.56
C LYS A 344 -8.24 12.40 -19.13
N VAL A 345 -8.67 11.44 -18.37
CA VAL A 345 -8.28 11.23 -16.97
C VAL A 345 -6.85 10.72 -16.82
N LEU A 346 -6.32 10.12 -17.87
CA LEU A 346 -4.99 9.51 -17.89
C LEU A 346 -3.87 10.44 -18.39
N GLU A 347 -4.21 11.66 -18.79
CA GLU A 347 -3.24 12.66 -19.28
C GLU A 347 -2.61 13.51 -18.20
N GLU A 348 -3.06 13.43 -16.93
CA GLU A 348 -2.41 14.17 -15.87
C GLU A 348 -1.18 13.41 -15.36
N THR A 349 -0.04 13.88 -15.80
CA THR A 349 1.28 13.51 -15.26
C THR A 349 1.49 14.04 -13.84
N LYS A 350 0.54 14.80 -13.30
CA LYS A 350 0.62 15.43 -11.97
C LYS A 350 -0.61 15.10 -11.15
N PHE A 351 -0.41 14.82 -9.87
CA PHE A 351 -1.48 14.81 -8.87
C PHE A 351 -1.03 15.63 -7.65
N GLY A 352 -1.74 16.71 -7.38
CA GLY A 352 -1.27 17.74 -6.44
C GLY A 352 0.07 18.32 -6.88
N ASP A 353 1.06 18.30 -5.98
CA ASP A 353 2.42 18.79 -6.22
C ASP A 353 3.37 17.70 -6.79
N TRP A 354 2.87 16.50 -7.11
CA TRP A 354 3.67 15.35 -7.53
C TRP A 354 3.61 15.11 -9.04
N GLU A 355 4.71 14.62 -9.60
CA GLU A 355 4.79 14.25 -11.01
C GLU A 355 4.93 12.73 -11.16
N LEU A 356 4.02 12.13 -11.96
CA LEU A 356 4.12 10.74 -12.38
C LEU A 356 4.90 10.66 -13.68
N VAL A 357 6.01 9.92 -13.65
CA VAL A 357 6.84 9.67 -14.82
C VAL A 357 6.77 8.19 -15.17
N SER A 358 6.14 7.86 -16.30
CA SER A 358 6.13 6.48 -16.78
C SER A 358 7.44 6.12 -17.44
N TYR A 359 8.00 4.97 -17.08
CA TYR A 359 9.12 4.35 -17.82
C TYR A 359 8.63 3.52 -19.00
N CYS A 360 7.36 3.25 -19.08
CA CYS A 360 6.77 2.32 -20.02
C CYS A 360 6.30 3.05 -21.28
N THR A 361 6.57 2.45 -22.43
CA THR A 361 6.17 2.95 -23.74
C THR A 361 5.10 2.04 -24.34
N PRO A 362 4.26 2.52 -25.28
CA PRO A 362 3.27 1.67 -25.96
C PRO A 362 3.88 0.48 -26.70
N ASP A 363 5.10 0.62 -27.21
CA ASP A 363 5.84 -0.41 -27.93
C ASP A 363 6.80 -1.25 -27.07
N GLY A 364 6.86 -0.98 -25.77
CA GLY A 364 7.70 -1.67 -24.82
C GLY A 364 9.21 -1.36 -24.97
N SER A 365 9.58 -0.25 -25.63
CA SER A 365 10.97 0.07 -25.92
C SER A 365 11.76 0.67 -24.73
N ASN A 366 11.08 1.07 -23.65
CA ASN A 366 11.68 1.77 -22.51
C ASN A 366 12.51 3.01 -22.91
N GLY A 367 11.97 4.05 -23.28
CA GLY A 367 12.52 5.40 -23.59
C GLY A 367 14.02 5.67 -23.45
N ASP A 368 14.78 4.99 -22.58
CA ASP A 368 16.23 5.11 -22.44
C ASP A 368 16.94 3.75 -22.63
N PRO A 369 17.67 3.56 -23.76
CA PRO A 369 18.43 2.34 -24.01
C PRO A 369 19.61 2.12 -23.05
N LYS A 370 20.01 3.12 -22.27
CA LYS A 370 21.17 3.06 -21.35
C LYS A 370 20.81 2.52 -19.98
N LEU A 371 19.52 2.52 -19.60
CA LEU A 371 19.09 2.00 -18.32
C LEU A 371 18.82 0.49 -18.42
N PRO A 372 19.41 -0.33 -17.55
CA PRO A 372 19.17 -1.77 -17.53
C PRO A 372 17.79 -2.07 -16.91
N ARG A 373 16.72 -1.81 -17.66
CA ARG A 373 15.33 -2.12 -17.23
C ARG A 373 14.72 -3.15 -18.16
N MET A 374 13.89 -3.99 -17.59
CA MET A 374 13.02 -4.83 -18.41
C MET A 374 12.10 -3.93 -19.25
N PRO A 375 11.76 -4.33 -20.48
CA PRO A 375 10.72 -3.64 -21.24
C PRO A 375 9.48 -3.51 -20.39
N CYS A 376 8.73 -2.42 -20.54
CA CYS A 376 7.42 -2.31 -19.97
C CYS A 376 6.47 -1.56 -20.89
N TYR A 377 5.20 -1.93 -20.83
CA TYR A 377 4.14 -1.35 -21.64
C TYR A 377 3.24 -0.47 -20.78
N SER A 378 2.75 0.63 -21.33
CA SER A 378 1.89 1.57 -20.60
C SER A 378 0.56 0.97 -20.11
N ASN A 379 0.16 -0.18 -20.66
CA ASN A 379 -1.06 -0.92 -20.28
C ASN A 379 -0.79 -2.16 -19.42
N GLU A 380 0.38 -2.25 -18.78
CA GLU A 380 0.65 -3.38 -17.89
C GLU A 380 -0.27 -3.40 -16.67
N PRO A 381 -0.83 -4.58 -16.31
CA PRO A 381 -1.74 -4.69 -15.15
C PRO A 381 -1.03 -4.67 -13.79
N VAL A 382 0.28 -4.93 -13.75
CA VAL A 382 1.08 -4.88 -12.50
C VAL A 382 1.99 -3.67 -12.57
N ASN A 383 1.78 -2.73 -11.65
CA ASN A 383 2.46 -1.44 -11.62
C ASN A 383 3.50 -1.43 -10.49
N PHE A 384 4.77 -1.32 -10.84
CA PHE A 384 5.87 -1.15 -9.90
C PHE A 384 6.26 0.33 -9.86
N ILE A 385 5.92 0.98 -8.75
CA ILE A 385 6.01 2.42 -8.59
C ILE A 385 7.11 2.72 -7.58
N TYR A 386 8.11 3.46 -8.01
CA TYR A 386 9.15 3.97 -7.13
C TYR A 386 8.90 5.44 -6.82
N THR A 387 9.17 5.87 -5.60
CA THR A 387 8.85 7.23 -5.16
C THR A 387 10.04 7.89 -4.48
N ALA A 388 10.08 9.22 -4.56
CA ALA A 388 10.98 10.02 -3.77
C ALA A 388 10.65 9.93 -2.27
N ASP A 389 11.63 10.23 -1.40
CA ASP A 389 11.48 10.30 0.05
C ASP A 389 10.49 11.39 0.50
N SER A 390 10.40 12.46 -0.28
CA SER A 390 9.40 13.52 -0.05
C SER A 390 7.96 13.04 -0.23
N PHE A 391 7.71 11.93 -0.93
CA PHE A 391 6.38 11.31 -1.08
C PHE A 391 6.07 10.32 0.05
N ILE A 392 7.01 9.44 0.39
CA ILE A 392 6.98 8.56 1.57
C ILE A 392 8.33 8.73 2.27
N ASP A 393 8.36 9.47 3.38
CA ASP A 393 9.56 9.89 4.09
C ASP A 393 10.36 8.69 4.65
N ASN A 394 9.66 7.68 5.16
CA ASN A 394 10.27 6.51 5.78
C ASN A 394 9.37 5.27 5.66
N HIS A 395 9.87 4.13 6.17
CA HIS A 395 9.17 2.85 6.07
C HIS A 395 7.69 2.89 6.53
N ASN A 396 7.39 3.63 7.57
CA ASN A 396 6.07 3.66 8.22
C ASN A 396 5.19 4.85 7.80
N ASP A 397 5.68 5.76 6.96
CA ASP A 397 4.94 6.94 6.51
C ASP A 397 3.93 6.62 5.39
N VAL A 398 3.17 5.54 5.56
CA VAL A 398 2.26 4.99 4.56
C VAL A 398 0.81 5.51 4.67
N PHE A 399 0.54 6.35 5.66
CA PHE A 399 -0.77 6.97 5.87
C PHE A 399 -0.74 8.49 5.69
N ASN A 400 0.31 9.04 5.12
CA ASN A 400 0.38 10.48 4.85
C ASN A 400 -0.63 10.89 3.76
N PRO A 401 -0.98 12.19 3.67
CA PRO A 401 -1.99 12.67 2.73
C PRO A 401 -1.67 12.37 1.26
N ALA A 402 -0.39 12.38 0.85
CA ALA A 402 0.01 12.12 -0.53
C ALA A 402 -0.23 10.64 -0.92
N VAL A 403 0.10 9.72 -0.03
CA VAL A 403 -0.18 8.27 -0.22
C VAL A 403 -1.67 8.00 -0.28
N ILE A 404 -2.45 8.59 0.64
CA ILE A 404 -3.93 8.46 0.62
C ILE A 404 -4.51 9.01 -0.68
N ALA A 405 -3.96 10.12 -1.19
CA ALA A 405 -4.32 10.69 -2.48
C ALA A 405 -4.08 9.74 -3.62
N PHE A 406 -2.88 9.20 -3.69
CA PHE A 406 -2.52 8.24 -4.71
C PHE A 406 -3.42 7.01 -4.66
N MET A 407 -3.63 6.42 -3.47
CA MET A 407 -4.52 5.28 -3.31
C MET A 407 -5.94 5.58 -3.80
N SER A 408 -6.46 6.74 -3.44
CA SER A 408 -7.78 7.19 -3.91
C SER A 408 -7.83 7.33 -5.43
N THR A 409 -6.75 7.82 -6.05
CA THR A 409 -6.64 7.94 -7.52
C THR A 409 -6.58 6.56 -8.18
N ALA A 410 -5.79 5.62 -7.65
CA ALA A 410 -5.70 4.26 -8.15
C ALA A 410 -7.06 3.53 -8.07
N VAL A 411 -7.77 3.67 -6.96
CA VAL A 411 -9.12 3.12 -6.78
C VAL A 411 -10.10 3.73 -7.77
N SER A 412 -10.06 5.04 -7.95
CA SER A 412 -10.94 5.73 -8.91
C SER A 412 -10.69 5.29 -10.35
N LYS A 413 -9.41 5.10 -10.71
CA LYS A 413 -9.05 4.54 -12.03
C LYS A 413 -9.61 3.14 -12.19
N ALA A 414 -9.46 2.27 -11.19
CA ALA A 414 -9.95 0.90 -11.24
C ALA A 414 -11.49 0.84 -11.36
N ILE A 415 -12.20 1.70 -10.63
CA ILE A 415 -13.66 1.81 -10.72
C ILE A 415 -14.08 2.31 -12.12
N TYR A 416 -13.39 3.33 -12.64
CA TYR A 416 -13.63 3.83 -14.00
C TYR A 416 -13.41 2.73 -15.05
N GLU A 417 -12.31 1.99 -14.95
CA GLU A 417 -12.01 0.88 -15.85
C GLU A 417 -13.08 -0.22 -15.76
N ARG A 418 -13.52 -0.58 -14.56
CA ARG A 418 -14.55 -1.59 -14.30
C ARG A 418 -15.92 -1.19 -14.86
N THR A 419 -16.30 0.06 -14.68
CA THR A 419 -17.63 0.56 -15.01
C THR A 419 -17.72 1.18 -16.41
N ASN A 420 -16.64 1.16 -17.21
CA ASN A 420 -16.54 1.90 -18.47
C ASN A 420 -16.93 3.38 -18.31
N GLY A 421 -16.55 4.00 -17.20
CA GLY A 421 -16.84 5.40 -16.90
C GLY A 421 -18.26 5.71 -16.43
N LYS A 422 -19.16 4.71 -16.42
CA LYS A 422 -20.59 4.94 -16.22
C LYS A 422 -20.95 5.48 -14.83
N TYR A 423 -20.39 4.89 -13.76
CA TYR A 423 -20.78 5.25 -12.38
C TYR A 423 -20.01 6.46 -11.84
N TYR A 424 -18.74 6.52 -12.10
CA TYR A 424 -17.90 7.59 -11.56
C TYR A 424 -18.25 8.97 -12.15
N PHE A 425 -18.51 9.01 -13.43
CA PHE A 425 -18.86 10.24 -14.15
C PHE A 425 -20.15 10.86 -13.62
N ASN A 426 -21.17 10.04 -13.38
CA ASN A 426 -22.46 10.52 -12.86
C ASN A 426 -22.33 11.06 -11.43
N GLU A 427 -21.61 10.38 -10.53
CA GLU A 427 -21.45 10.85 -9.14
C GLU A 427 -20.65 12.14 -9.03
N CYS A 428 -19.70 12.37 -9.94
CA CYS A 428 -18.94 13.59 -9.96
C CYS A 428 -19.75 14.76 -10.53
N LEU A 429 -20.50 14.54 -11.60
CA LEU A 429 -21.34 15.56 -12.22
C LEU A 429 -22.50 16.01 -11.31
N ASP A 430 -23.12 15.09 -10.60
CA ASP A 430 -24.20 15.40 -9.66
C ASP A 430 -23.75 16.30 -8.52
N LYS A 431 -22.48 16.21 -8.10
CA LYS A 431 -21.93 17.01 -7.00
C LYS A 431 -21.41 18.39 -7.41
N VAL A 432 -20.93 18.55 -8.62
CA VAL A 432 -20.19 19.76 -9.02
C VAL A 432 -21.04 20.74 -9.81
N HIS A 433 -22.22 20.40 -10.28
CA HIS A 433 -23.16 21.25 -11.05
C HIS A 433 -22.55 22.08 -12.21
N LEU A 434 -21.29 21.80 -12.62
CA LEU A 434 -20.55 22.63 -13.57
C LEU A 434 -19.61 21.79 -14.45
N LYS A 435 -19.37 22.27 -15.64
CA LYS A 435 -18.58 21.83 -16.78
C LYS A 435 -17.09 21.53 -16.49
N PHE A 436 -16.75 20.73 -15.48
CA PHE A 436 -15.36 20.42 -15.18
C PHE A 436 -14.99 18.98 -15.59
N SER A 437 -13.72 18.78 -15.93
CA SER A 437 -13.16 17.47 -16.26
C SER A 437 -13.10 16.58 -15.01
N PHE A 438 -12.97 15.30 -15.21
CA PHE A 438 -12.82 14.29 -14.15
C PHE A 438 -11.69 14.60 -13.15
N SER A 439 -10.58 15.12 -13.64
CA SER A 439 -9.44 15.59 -12.87
C SER A 439 -9.80 16.73 -11.91
N SER A 440 -10.69 17.64 -12.33
CA SER A 440 -11.16 18.74 -11.50
C SER A 440 -11.99 18.28 -10.31
N CYS A 441 -12.72 17.19 -10.41
CA CYS A 441 -13.44 16.59 -9.28
C CYS A 441 -12.48 16.06 -8.22
N PHE A 442 -11.34 15.54 -8.63
CA PHE A 442 -10.34 14.95 -7.76
C PHE A 442 -9.42 16.02 -7.13
N ASN A 443 -8.88 16.91 -7.95
CA ASN A 443 -7.95 17.95 -7.52
C ASN A 443 -8.58 18.98 -6.59
N PHE A 444 -9.88 19.28 -6.75
CA PHE A 444 -10.55 20.30 -5.94
C PHE A 444 -10.60 19.97 -4.44
N HIS A 445 -10.81 18.72 -4.08
CA HIS A 445 -10.85 18.30 -2.68
C HIS A 445 -9.45 18.17 -2.06
N PHE A 446 -8.45 17.85 -2.86
CA PHE A 446 -7.07 17.68 -2.44
C PHE A 446 -6.35 19.00 -2.18
N THR A 447 -6.43 19.94 -3.10
CA THR A 447 -5.85 21.30 -2.95
C THR A 447 -6.35 21.96 -1.67
N LYS A 448 -7.61 21.73 -1.30
CA LYS A 448 -8.20 22.34 -0.10
C LYS A 448 -7.69 21.73 1.21
N ALA A 449 -7.40 20.43 1.24
CA ALA A 449 -6.85 19.75 2.43
C ALA A 449 -5.37 20.13 2.66
N THR A 450 -4.55 20.15 1.60
CA THR A 450 -3.13 20.53 1.68
C THR A 450 -2.95 22.00 2.02
N ASP A 451 -3.80 22.89 1.52
CA ASP A 451 -3.76 24.32 1.89
C ASP A 451 -4.14 24.57 3.34
N THR A 452 -5.05 23.75 3.89
CA THR A 452 -5.42 23.82 5.31
C THR A 452 -4.27 23.33 6.21
N GLU A 453 -3.56 22.28 5.82
CA GLU A 453 -2.39 21.78 6.56
C GLU A 453 -1.18 22.72 6.46
N LYS A 454 -0.91 23.29 5.28
CA LYS A 454 0.13 24.32 5.10
C LYS A 454 -0.19 25.58 5.93
N ALA A 455 -1.47 25.96 6.05
CA ALA A 455 -1.90 27.05 6.89
C ALA A 455 -1.72 26.75 8.38
N GLN A 456 -2.03 25.53 8.83
CA GLN A 456 -1.79 25.08 10.21
C GLN A 456 -0.29 25.00 10.54
N LYS A 457 0.55 24.44 9.66
CA LYS A 457 2.01 24.40 9.85
C LYS A 457 2.63 25.81 9.87
N LYS A 458 2.12 26.76 9.08
CA LYS A 458 2.52 28.17 9.16
C LYS A 458 2.06 28.83 10.46
N GLY A 459 0.87 28.53 10.95
CA GLY A 459 0.36 29.02 12.25
C GLY A 459 1.23 28.54 13.42
N ILE A 460 1.57 27.24 13.46
CA ILE A 460 2.42 26.64 14.50
C ILE A 460 3.84 27.24 14.48
N LYS A 461 4.43 27.51 13.29
CA LYS A 461 5.74 28.18 13.19
C LYS A 461 5.68 29.63 13.66
N ALA A 462 4.56 30.35 13.43
CA ALA A 462 4.39 31.72 13.89
C ALA A 462 4.25 31.80 15.43
N GLU A 463 3.52 30.87 16.05
CA GLU A 463 3.42 30.79 17.52
C GLU A 463 4.73 30.37 18.20
N SER A 464 5.50 29.46 17.59
CA SER A 464 6.80 29.05 18.16
C SER A 464 7.88 30.15 18.07
N SER A 465 7.75 31.09 17.13
CA SER A 465 8.67 32.25 17.01
C SER A 465 8.31 33.41 17.92
N ALA A 466 7.06 33.48 18.42
CA ALA A 466 6.61 34.51 19.33
C ALA A 466 6.88 34.21 20.81
N ALA A 467 7.32 33.00 21.16
CA ALA A 467 7.52 32.53 22.53
C ALA A 467 8.99 32.52 23.01
N ARG A 468 9.86 33.39 22.50
CA ARG A 468 11.19 33.58 23.07
C ARG A 468 11.17 34.81 24.00
N PRO A 469 11.28 34.66 25.33
CA PRO A 469 11.53 35.80 26.22
C PRO A 469 12.98 36.29 26.03
N GLU A 470 13.13 37.59 25.84
CA GLU A 470 14.43 38.26 25.93
C GLU A 470 15.04 38.03 27.32
N SER A 471 16.17 37.37 27.39
CA SER A 471 16.95 37.31 28.62
C SER A 471 17.64 38.67 28.85
N GLY A 472 17.10 39.44 29.79
CA GLY A 472 17.70 40.67 30.27
C GLY A 472 19.07 40.39 30.88
N LYS A 473 20.08 41.10 30.43
CA LYS A 473 21.40 41.25 31.07
C LYS A 473 21.23 42.08 32.35
N GLU A 474 21.33 41.44 33.47
CA GLU A 474 21.56 42.17 34.72
C GLU A 474 23.06 42.15 35.05
N ASN A 475 23.63 43.37 34.99
CA ASN A 475 24.93 43.69 35.52
C ASN A 475 24.81 43.79 37.05
N THR A 476 25.51 43.00 37.82
CA THR A 476 25.80 43.32 39.21
C THR A 476 27.29 43.31 39.43
N LYS A 477 27.82 44.52 39.68
CA LYS A 477 29.14 44.78 40.21
C LYS A 477 29.09 44.71 41.74
N ALA A 478 30.11 44.09 42.29
CA ALA A 478 30.88 44.46 43.49
C ALA A 478 30.26 44.21 44.88
N ALA A 479 30.97 43.53 45.65
CA ALA A 479 31.76 43.91 46.85
C ALA A 479 31.60 42.94 48.00
N LEU A 480 32.76 42.58 48.44
CA LEU A 480 33.26 41.96 49.69
C LEU A 480 33.26 40.45 49.77
#